data_b2a232e423bb3b09107699412c8d115f
#
_entry.id   b2a232e423bb3b09107699412c8d115f
#
_cell.length_a   1.000
_cell.length_b   1.000
_cell.length_c   1.000
_cell.angle_alpha   90.00
_cell.angle_beta   90.00
_cell.angle_gamma   90.00
#
_symmetry.space_group_name_H-M   'P 1'
#
loop_
_entity.id
_entity.type
_entity.pdbx_description
1 polymer ?
#
loop_
_entity_poly.entity_id
_entity_poly.type
_entity_poly.pdbx_seq_one_letter_code
_entity_poly.pdbx_strand_id
1 'polypeptide(L)'
;ALIDANIKGPNPGGAFGSMASSHELVHRIGGDADTNRITTQRVLLLLESAPLLPSEGPVHQAVLGVVLDSYLGDDVVTVDCVPHVLLNDVVRYWRTIAVDFRAKTRERGDRGWAIRNLKLRTSRKLIFTSGLVMCLGYHVQISQRLLEAPADAAERRAHLLEHLVASAQRTPLDIIAGIT
;
A
#
# COMPACT_ATOMS: atom_id res chain seq x y z
N ALA A 1 17.25 9.39 22.21
CA ALA A 1 17.44 7.93 22.00
C ALA A 1 18.05 7.62 20.63
N LEU A 2 17.45 8.03 19.47
CA LEU A 2 18.03 7.77 18.12
C LEU A 2 19.33 8.56 17.88
N ILE A 3 19.42 9.78 18.39
CA ILE A 3 20.60 10.65 18.29
C ILE A 3 21.78 10.03 19.08
N ASP A 4 21.51 9.49 20.25
CA ASP A 4 22.53 8.85 21.10
C ASP A 4 23.08 7.56 20.49
N ALA A 5 22.29 6.87 19.67
CA ALA A 5 22.70 5.67 18.95
C ALA A 5 23.42 5.96 17.61
N ASN A 6 23.70 7.24 17.29
CA ASN A 6 24.27 7.67 16.01
C ASN A 6 23.53 7.16 14.77
N ILE A 7 22.20 6.95 14.89
CA ILE A 7 21.34 6.50 13.81
C ILE A 7 20.89 7.71 13.00
N LYS A 8 21.19 7.70 11.71
CA LYS A 8 20.78 8.77 10.80
C LYS A 8 19.26 8.80 10.71
N GLY A 9 18.65 9.93 11.04
CA GLY A 9 17.22 10.16 10.92
C GLY A 9 16.71 10.07 9.47
N PRO A 10 15.39 9.99 9.29
CA PRO A 10 14.80 9.98 7.95
C PRO A 10 15.11 11.27 7.19
N ASN A 11 15.26 11.17 5.87
CA ASN A 11 15.49 12.34 5.02
C ASN A 11 14.26 13.28 5.08
N PRO A 12 14.42 14.57 5.45
CA PRO A 12 13.29 15.51 5.52
C PRO A 12 12.46 15.63 4.25
N GLY A 13 13.07 15.46 3.07
CA GLY A 13 12.36 15.43 1.78
C GLY A 13 11.79 14.07 1.38
N GLY A 14 11.96 13.03 2.20
CA GLY A 14 11.45 11.69 1.92
C GLY A 14 10.00 11.49 2.39
N ALA A 15 9.40 10.35 2.03
CA ALA A 15 8.05 9.98 2.44
C ALA A 15 7.87 10.02 3.98
N PHE A 16 8.90 9.66 4.73
CA PHE A 16 8.91 9.62 6.20
C PHE A 16 9.68 10.78 6.84
N GLY A 17 9.93 11.86 6.10
CA GLY A 17 10.60 13.07 6.63
C GLY A 17 9.74 13.87 7.60
N SER A 18 8.46 13.63 7.65
CA SER A 18 7.51 14.13 8.63
C SER A 18 6.56 13.03 9.07
N MET A 19 5.99 13.17 10.26
CA MET A 19 4.93 12.28 10.71
C MET A 19 3.71 12.40 9.79
N ALA A 20 3.06 11.25 9.51
CA ALA A 20 1.75 11.21 8.90
C ALA A 20 0.70 11.12 10.01
N SER A 21 -0.36 11.93 9.91
CA SER A 21 -1.51 11.79 10.81
C SER A 21 -2.49 10.77 10.21
N SER A 22 -3.17 10.00 11.07
CA SER A 22 -4.24 9.10 10.64
C SER A 22 -5.33 9.83 9.86
N HIS A 23 -5.66 11.06 10.28
CA HIS A 23 -6.61 11.91 9.58
C HIS A 23 -6.20 12.19 8.12
N GLU A 24 -4.91 12.50 7.86
CA GLU A 24 -4.44 12.74 6.48
C GLU A 24 -4.47 11.47 5.63
N LEU A 25 -4.13 10.34 6.25
CA LEU A 25 -4.12 9.05 5.56
C LEU A 25 -5.53 8.57 5.17
N VAL A 26 -6.54 8.89 5.97
CA VAL A 26 -7.93 8.47 5.78
C VAL A 26 -8.72 9.45 4.92
N HIS A 27 -8.74 10.73 5.30
CA HIS A 27 -9.69 11.71 4.74
C HIS A 27 -9.21 12.45 3.49
N ARG A 28 -7.99 12.20 3.02
CA ARG A 28 -7.46 12.84 1.79
C ARG A 28 -7.49 11.95 0.56
N ILE A 29 -8.00 10.72 0.66
CA ILE A 29 -8.03 9.78 -0.46
C ILE A 29 -8.81 10.38 -1.63
N GLY A 30 -8.14 10.50 -2.79
CA GLY A 30 -8.73 11.03 -4.04
C GLY A 30 -9.06 12.51 -4.06
N GLY A 31 -8.78 13.26 -2.97
CA GLY A 31 -9.04 14.70 -2.90
C GLY A 31 -7.89 15.55 -3.47
N ASP A 32 -8.14 16.84 -3.65
CA ASP A 32 -7.14 17.82 -4.17
C ASP A 32 -5.88 17.90 -3.31
N ALA A 33 -5.99 17.63 -2.01
CA ALA A 33 -4.88 17.62 -1.07
C ALA A 33 -4.14 16.27 -1.01
N ASP A 34 -4.52 15.28 -1.81
CA ASP A 34 -3.90 13.95 -1.83
C ASP A 34 -2.59 13.95 -2.62
N THR A 35 -1.52 14.28 -1.94
CA THR A 35 -0.18 14.37 -2.53
C THR A 35 0.44 12.99 -2.78
N ASN A 36 1.40 12.90 -3.72
CA ASN A 36 2.18 11.69 -3.95
C ASN A 36 2.92 11.19 -2.69
N ARG A 37 3.23 12.08 -1.74
CA ARG A 37 3.83 11.71 -0.46
C ARG A 37 2.82 10.96 0.41
N ILE A 38 1.60 11.47 0.55
CA ILE A 38 0.53 10.85 1.34
C ILE A 38 0.15 9.50 0.72
N THR A 39 -0.03 9.43 -0.60
CA THR A 39 -0.25 8.16 -1.32
C THR A 39 0.86 7.16 -1.05
N THR A 40 2.13 7.59 -1.11
CA THR A 40 3.28 6.71 -0.81
C THR A 40 3.23 6.21 0.64
N GLN A 41 2.91 7.08 1.60
CA GLN A 41 2.79 6.70 3.01
C GLN A 41 1.67 5.68 3.23
N ARG A 42 0.50 5.86 2.59
CA ARG A 42 -0.61 4.89 2.65
C ARG A 42 -0.24 3.54 2.07
N VAL A 43 0.33 3.52 0.85
CA VAL A 43 0.73 2.26 0.21
C VAL A 43 1.76 1.51 1.05
N LEU A 44 2.74 2.21 1.62
CA LEU A 44 3.74 1.59 2.51
C LEU A 44 3.14 1.18 3.86
N LEU A 45 2.15 1.90 4.39
CA LEU A 45 1.40 1.47 5.56
C LEU A 45 0.67 0.15 5.29
N LEU A 46 0.01 0.01 4.15
CA LEU A 46 -0.77 -1.18 3.81
C LEU A 46 0.09 -2.41 3.46
N LEU A 47 1.29 -2.21 2.90
CA LEU A 47 2.08 -3.31 2.32
C LEU A 47 3.40 -3.60 3.03
N GLU A 48 3.91 -2.71 3.88
CA GLU A 48 5.25 -2.85 4.47
C GLU A 48 5.29 -2.52 5.97
N SER A 49 4.18 -2.10 6.58
CA SER A 49 4.18 -1.76 8.00
C SER A 49 4.00 -2.97 8.90
N ALA A 50 4.54 -2.86 10.10
CA ALA A 50 4.32 -3.82 11.18
C ALA A 50 4.24 -3.07 12.52
N PRO A 51 3.51 -3.59 13.52
CA PRO A 51 3.50 -3.00 14.85
C PRO A 51 4.89 -3.14 15.48
N LEU A 52 5.32 -2.13 16.24
CA LEU A 52 6.60 -2.16 16.96
C LEU A 52 6.59 -3.19 18.08
N LEU A 53 5.48 -3.34 18.77
CA LEU A 53 5.28 -4.29 19.84
C LEU A 53 4.11 -5.23 19.52
N PRO A 54 4.18 -6.51 19.89
CA PRO A 54 3.06 -7.44 19.68
C PRO A 54 1.73 -6.98 20.30
N SER A 55 1.79 -6.26 21.44
CA SER A 55 0.63 -5.68 22.11
C SER A 55 -0.09 -4.59 21.30
N GLU A 56 0.57 -4.01 20.32
CA GLU A 56 0.02 -2.97 19.44
C GLU A 56 -0.65 -3.54 18.17
N GLY A 57 -0.60 -4.85 17.99
CA GLY A 57 -1.20 -5.55 16.85
C GLY A 57 -2.67 -5.18 16.60
N PRO A 58 -3.56 -5.19 17.62
CA PRO A 58 -4.95 -4.80 17.45
C PRO A 58 -5.14 -3.35 16.97
N VAL A 59 -4.33 -2.41 17.48
CA VAL A 59 -4.38 -1.01 17.07
C VAL A 59 -3.90 -0.86 15.61
N HIS A 60 -2.80 -1.52 15.27
CA HIS A 60 -2.28 -1.53 13.90
C HIS A 60 -3.33 -2.08 12.92
N GLN A 61 -3.95 -3.21 13.24
CA GLN A 61 -5.03 -3.80 12.44
C GLN A 61 -6.23 -2.85 12.29
N ALA A 62 -6.63 -2.18 13.36
CA ALA A 62 -7.72 -1.19 13.31
C ALA A 62 -7.39 -0.03 12.37
N VAL A 63 -6.14 0.48 12.40
CA VAL A 63 -5.70 1.54 11.49
C VAL A 63 -5.72 1.07 10.03
N LEU A 64 -5.23 -0.14 9.73
CA LEU A 64 -5.31 -0.72 8.39
C LEU A 64 -6.76 -0.83 7.92
N GLY A 65 -7.66 -1.32 8.79
CA GLY A 65 -9.08 -1.45 8.50
C GLY A 65 -9.73 -0.12 8.16
N VAL A 66 -9.50 0.94 8.95
CA VAL A 66 -10.06 2.27 8.69
C VAL A 66 -9.56 2.86 7.36
N VAL A 67 -8.28 2.71 7.04
CA VAL A 67 -7.73 3.18 5.76
C VAL A 67 -8.33 2.42 4.58
N LEU A 68 -8.42 1.09 4.67
CA LEU A 68 -9.00 0.25 3.61
C LEU A 68 -10.50 0.49 3.43
N ASP A 69 -11.24 0.66 4.53
CA ASP A 69 -12.66 1.00 4.51
C ASP A 69 -12.90 2.33 3.79
N SER A 70 -12.04 3.33 4.02
CA SER A 70 -12.09 4.63 3.34
C SER A 70 -11.80 4.53 1.84
N TYR A 71 -10.99 3.58 1.40
CA TYR A 71 -10.78 3.31 -0.03
C TYR A 71 -12.01 2.72 -0.72
N LEU A 72 -12.79 1.94 -0.01
CA LEU A 72 -14.03 1.37 -0.53
C LEU A 72 -15.17 2.41 -0.51
N GLY A 73 -15.10 3.43 0.35
CA GLY A 73 -16.08 4.52 0.44
C GLY A 73 -17.51 4.03 0.62
N ASP A 74 -18.46 4.89 0.25
CA ASP A 74 -19.89 4.57 0.16
C ASP A 74 -20.29 4.07 -1.25
N ASP A 75 -19.31 3.97 -2.17
CA ASP A 75 -19.55 3.52 -3.53
C ASP A 75 -19.96 2.04 -3.55
N VAL A 76 -20.88 1.71 -4.44
CA VAL A 76 -21.29 0.33 -4.67
C VAL A 76 -20.08 -0.45 -5.23
N VAL A 77 -19.58 -1.42 -4.46
CA VAL A 77 -18.55 -2.34 -4.95
C VAL A 77 -19.09 -3.06 -6.17
N THR A 78 -18.44 -2.86 -7.29
CA THR A 78 -18.83 -3.44 -8.59
C THR A 78 -18.76 -4.97 -8.57
N VAL A 79 -19.42 -5.62 -9.51
CA VAL A 79 -19.49 -7.10 -9.58
C VAL A 79 -18.12 -7.75 -9.72
N ASP A 80 -17.14 -7.00 -10.25
CA ASP A 80 -15.74 -7.46 -10.35
C ASP A 80 -15.00 -7.50 -9.02
N CYS A 81 -15.55 -6.91 -7.96
CA CYS A 81 -14.94 -6.86 -6.62
C CYS A 81 -13.48 -6.36 -6.63
N VAL A 82 -13.17 -5.38 -7.50
CA VAL A 82 -11.86 -4.73 -7.57
C VAL A 82 -11.91 -3.38 -6.86
N PRO A 83 -11.00 -3.09 -5.91
CA PRO A 83 -10.92 -1.79 -5.24
C PRO A 83 -10.21 -0.77 -6.14
N HIS A 84 -10.93 -0.19 -7.12
CA HIS A 84 -10.34 0.64 -8.19
C HIS A 84 -9.56 1.85 -7.68
N VAL A 85 -10.04 2.51 -6.61
CA VAL A 85 -9.34 3.68 -6.03
C VAL A 85 -8.00 3.26 -5.41
N LEU A 86 -7.99 2.17 -4.64
CA LEU A 86 -6.76 1.61 -4.08
C LEU A 86 -5.80 1.13 -5.19
N LEU A 87 -6.31 0.45 -6.19
CA LEU A 87 -5.52 0.00 -7.33
C LEU A 87 -4.87 1.17 -8.06
N ASN A 88 -5.60 2.27 -8.27
CA ASN A 88 -5.05 3.49 -8.84
C ASN A 88 -3.91 4.07 -7.98
N ASP A 89 -4.04 4.08 -6.66
CA ASP A 89 -2.99 4.57 -5.76
C ASP A 89 -1.75 3.65 -5.76
N VAL A 90 -1.92 2.34 -5.87
CA VAL A 90 -0.80 1.40 -6.06
C VAL A 90 -0.05 1.69 -7.36
N VAL A 91 -0.76 1.96 -8.46
CA VAL A 91 -0.15 2.36 -9.75
C VAL A 91 0.52 3.74 -9.64
N ARG A 92 -0.13 4.70 -8.96
CA ARG A 92 0.42 6.04 -8.70
C ARG A 92 1.72 5.97 -7.86
N TYR A 93 1.77 5.11 -6.85
CA TYR A 93 2.97 4.83 -6.08
C TYR A 93 4.11 4.36 -7.00
N TRP A 94 3.88 3.36 -7.86
CA TRP A 94 4.90 2.87 -8.78
C TRP A 94 5.41 3.96 -9.73
N ARG A 95 4.49 4.74 -10.31
CA ARG A 95 4.85 5.87 -11.17
C ARG A 95 5.71 6.90 -10.43
N THR A 96 5.36 7.24 -9.19
CA THR A 96 6.11 8.18 -8.35
C THR A 96 7.54 7.68 -8.11
N ILE A 97 7.70 6.42 -7.76
CA ILE A 97 9.02 5.80 -7.54
C ILE A 97 9.85 5.77 -8.83
N ALA A 98 9.24 5.45 -9.96
CA ALA A 98 9.92 5.42 -11.26
C ALA A 98 10.39 6.82 -11.71
N VAL A 99 9.56 7.84 -11.50
CA VAL A 99 9.91 9.24 -11.81
C VAL A 99 11.04 9.72 -10.89
N ASP A 100 10.96 9.46 -9.57
CA ASP A 100 12.01 9.80 -8.61
C ASP A 100 13.35 9.12 -8.97
N PHE A 101 13.31 7.85 -9.38
CA PHE A 101 14.51 7.14 -9.86
C PHE A 101 15.13 7.84 -11.07
N ARG A 102 14.33 8.25 -12.06
CA ARG A 102 14.79 8.95 -13.25
C ARG A 102 15.36 10.33 -12.92
N ALA A 103 14.71 11.09 -12.06
CA ALA A 103 15.18 12.40 -11.60
C ALA A 103 16.54 12.28 -10.91
N LYS A 104 16.67 11.36 -9.95
CA LYS A 104 17.94 11.12 -9.22
C LYS A 104 19.05 10.60 -10.12
N THR A 105 18.73 9.88 -11.18
CA THR A 105 19.74 9.43 -12.17
C THR A 105 20.27 10.61 -12.98
N ARG A 106 19.41 11.57 -13.34
CA ARG A 106 19.85 12.80 -14.03
C ARG A 106 20.68 13.71 -13.14
N GLU A 107 20.29 13.88 -11.86
CA GLU A 107 20.96 14.78 -10.93
C GLU A 107 22.33 14.26 -10.46
N ARG A 108 22.43 12.95 -10.23
CA ARG A 108 23.59 12.33 -9.55
C ARG A 108 24.47 11.49 -10.48
N GLY A 109 24.07 11.35 -11.75
CA GLY A 109 24.74 10.48 -12.71
C GLY A 109 24.89 9.04 -12.17
N ASP A 110 26.04 8.43 -12.38
CA ASP A 110 26.32 7.05 -11.98
C ASP A 110 26.56 6.87 -10.48
N ARG A 111 26.70 7.96 -9.70
CA ARG A 111 26.97 7.86 -8.27
C ARG A 111 25.82 7.13 -7.56
N GLY A 112 26.10 5.92 -7.09
CA GLY A 112 25.13 5.05 -6.41
C GLY A 112 24.00 4.54 -7.30
N TRP A 113 24.14 4.59 -8.62
CA TRP A 113 23.14 4.10 -9.57
C TRP A 113 22.83 2.61 -9.36
N ALA A 114 23.86 1.77 -9.19
CA ALA A 114 23.68 0.33 -8.99
C ALA A 114 22.77 0.00 -7.81
N ILE A 115 22.97 0.65 -6.66
CA ILE A 115 22.12 0.46 -5.46
C ILE A 115 20.69 0.95 -5.69
N ARG A 116 20.52 2.12 -6.35
CA ARG A 116 19.19 2.64 -6.69
C ARG A 116 18.45 1.72 -7.64
N ASN A 117 19.14 1.22 -8.67
CA ASN A 117 18.58 0.29 -9.64
C ASN A 117 18.21 -1.06 -8.99
N LEU A 118 19.07 -1.57 -8.13
CA LEU A 118 18.77 -2.78 -7.35
C LEU A 118 17.50 -2.60 -6.51
N LYS A 119 17.40 -1.50 -5.73
CA LYS A 119 16.20 -1.20 -4.93
C LYS A 119 14.95 -1.09 -5.78
N LEU A 120 15.03 -0.46 -6.95
CA LEU A 120 13.88 -0.34 -7.85
C LEU A 120 13.42 -1.72 -8.36
N ARG A 121 14.37 -2.55 -8.80
CA ARG A 121 14.07 -3.85 -9.40
C ARG A 121 13.70 -4.95 -8.40
N THR A 122 14.07 -4.79 -7.14
CA THR A 122 13.77 -5.76 -6.07
C THR A 122 12.68 -5.23 -5.15
N SER A 123 13.03 -4.57 -4.05
CA SER A 123 12.09 -4.22 -2.99
C SER A 123 10.93 -3.35 -3.47
N ARG A 124 11.18 -2.35 -4.33
CA ARG A 124 10.11 -1.45 -4.79
C ARG A 124 9.15 -2.14 -5.75
N LYS A 125 9.69 -2.97 -6.64
CA LYS A 125 8.88 -3.79 -7.54
C LYS A 125 8.10 -4.86 -6.77
N LEU A 126 8.69 -5.45 -5.74
CA LEU A 126 8.01 -6.41 -4.87
C LEU A 126 6.79 -5.77 -4.20
N ILE A 127 6.94 -4.60 -3.58
CA ILE A 127 5.84 -3.85 -2.96
C ILE A 127 4.74 -3.53 -3.99
N PHE A 128 5.12 -3.05 -5.17
CA PHE A 128 4.16 -2.79 -6.25
C PHE A 128 3.40 -4.04 -6.67
N THR A 129 4.11 -5.15 -6.90
CA THR A 129 3.49 -6.42 -7.31
C THR A 129 2.56 -6.96 -6.22
N SER A 130 2.97 -6.92 -4.95
CA SER A 130 2.11 -7.34 -3.84
C SER A 130 0.84 -6.49 -3.72
N GLY A 131 0.94 -5.18 -3.98
CA GLY A 131 -0.23 -4.30 -4.03
C GLY A 131 -1.19 -4.65 -5.17
N LEU A 132 -0.68 -4.99 -6.35
CA LEU A 132 -1.53 -5.49 -7.46
C LEU A 132 -2.24 -6.79 -7.06
N VAL A 133 -1.49 -7.72 -6.47
CA VAL A 133 -2.04 -9.01 -6.02
C VAL A 133 -3.10 -8.81 -4.95
N MET A 134 -2.87 -7.95 -3.98
CA MET A 134 -3.85 -7.61 -2.95
C MET A 134 -5.14 -7.06 -3.56
N CYS A 135 -5.04 -6.16 -4.54
CA CYS A 135 -6.21 -5.56 -5.19
C CYS A 135 -6.98 -6.51 -6.11
N LEU A 136 -6.28 -7.43 -6.78
CA LEU A 136 -6.87 -8.29 -7.81
C LEU A 136 -7.15 -9.72 -7.31
N GLY A 137 -6.57 -10.12 -6.19
CA GLY A 137 -6.62 -11.49 -5.70
C GLY A 137 -8.04 -11.99 -5.43
N TYR A 138 -8.89 -11.16 -4.83
CA TYR A 138 -10.29 -11.53 -4.56
C TYR A 138 -11.09 -11.72 -5.86
N HIS A 139 -10.92 -10.81 -6.83
CA HIS A 139 -11.50 -10.94 -8.16
C HIS A 139 -11.08 -12.24 -8.86
N VAL A 140 -9.79 -12.59 -8.81
CA VAL A 140 -9.26 -13.81 -9.40
C VAL A 140 -9.90 -15.05 -8.76
N GLN A 141 -10.01 -15.09 -7.43
CA GLN A 141 -10.65 -16.20 -6.72
C GLN A 141 -12.11 -16.40 -7.12
N ILE A 142 -12.89 -15.32 -7.25
CA ILE A 142 -14.27 -15.38 -7.75
C ILE A 142 -14.29 -15.85 -9.20
N SER A 143 -13.45 -15.28 -10.06
CA SER A 143 -13.42 -15.60 -11.51
C SER A 143 -13.03 -17.05 -11.77
N GLN A 144 -12.17 -17.61 -10.92
CA GLN A 144 -11.77 -19.02 -10.96
C GLN A 144 -12.78 -19.96 -10.26
N ARG A 145 -13.90 -19.43 -9.76
CA ARG A 145 -14.91 -20.17 -8.99
C ARG A 145 -14.35 -20.84 -7.71
N LEU A 146 -13.27 -20.32 -7.17
CA LEU A 146 -12.73 -20.74 -5.87
C LEU A 146 -13.57 -20.19 -4.72
N LEU A 147 -14.25 -19.06 -4.95
CA LEU A 147 -15.22 -18.45 -4.05
C LEU A 147 -16.50 -18.13 -4.82
N GLU A 148 -17.65 -18.24 -4.15
CA GLU A 148 -18.91 -17.73 -4.70
C GLU A 148 -18.94 -16.21 -4.65
N ALA A 149 -19.38 -15.59 -5.74
CA ALA A 149 -19.54 -14.14 -5.78
C ALA A 149 -20.79 -13.74 -4.98
N PRO A 150 -20.65 -12.87 -3.95
CA PRO A 150 -21.81 -12.42 -3.21
C PRO A 150 -22.81 -11.67 -4.10
N ALA A 151 -24.09 -11.96 -3.95
CA ALA A 151 -25.15 -11.35 -4.77
C ALA A 151 -25.40 -9.89 -4.39
N ASP A 152 -25.34 -9.58 -3.08
CA ASP A 152 -25.60 -8.25 -2.55
C ASP A 152 -24.34 -7.35 -2.53
N ALA A 153 -24.52 -6.06 -2.78
CA ALA A 153 -23.42 -5.09 -2.83
C ALA A 153 -22.79 -4.88 -1.44
N ALA A 154 -23.57 -4.90 -0.38
CA ALA A 154 -23.05 -4.75 0.97
C ALA A 154 -22.21 -5.95 1.39
N GLU A 155 -22.65 -7.15 1.03
CA GLU A 155 -21.92 -8.39 1.26
C GLU A 155 -20.61 -8.41 0.46
N ARG A 156 -20.65 -8.00 -0.83
CA ARG A 156 -19.41 -7.86 -1.64
C ARG A 156 -18.42 -6.91 -0.99
N ARG A 157 -18.89 -5.77 -0.48
CA ARG A 157 -18.03 -4.79 0.22
C ARG A 157 -17.41 -5.39 1.47
N ALA A 158 -18.21 -6.07 2.29
CA ALA A 158 -17.72 -6.69 3.53
C ALA A 158 -16.64 -7.75 3.26
N HIS A 159 -16.88 -8.67 2.31
CA HIS A 159 -15.93 -9.71 1.94
C HIS A 159 -14.66 -9.13 1.30
N LEU A 160 -14.79 -8.10 0.44
CA LEU A 160 -13.62 -7.42 -0.14
C LEU A 160 -12.79 -6.74 0.95
N LEU A 161 -13.43 -6.04 1.90
CA LEU A 161 -12.73 -5.41 3.02
C LEU A 161 -11.99 -6.43 3.88
N GLU A 162 -12.64 -7.55 4.22
CA GLU A 162 -12.02 -8.65 4.96
C GLU A 162 -10.78 -9.20 4.23
N HIS A 163 -10.91 -9.47 2.92
CA HIS A 163 -9.79 -9.91 2.08
C HIS A 163 -8.62 -8.92 2.09
N LEU A 164 -8.91 -7.63 1.94
CA LEU A 164 -7.89 -6.58 1.92
C LEU A 164 -7.19 -6.45 3.27
N VAL A 165 -7.94 -6.47 4.39
CA VAL A 165 -7.39 -6.40 5.75
C VAL A 165 -6.53 -7.62 6.03
N ALA A 166 -6.98 -8.82 5.69
CA ALA A 166 -6.20 -10.05 5.83
C ALA A 166 -4.90 -10.01 5.00
N SER A 167 -4.97 -9.47 3.79
CA SER A 167 -3.81 -9.30 2.91
C SER A 167 -2.81 -8.29 3.48
N ALA A 168 -3.27 -7.15 4.00
CA ALA A 168 -2.42 -6.10 4.56
C ALA A 168 -1.68 -6.51 5.86
N GLN A 169 -2.06 -7.62 6.49
CA GLN A 169 -1.36 -8.20 7.63
C GLN A 169 -0.24 -9.17 7.22
N ARG A 170 -0.08 -9.43 5.93
CA ARG A 170 0.92 -10.35 5.39
C ARG A 170 2.12 -9.58 4.86
N THR A 171 3.28 -10.23 4.81
CA THR A 171 4.43 -9.63 4.12
C THR A 171 4.20 -9.57 2.60
N PRO A 172 4.88 -8.66 1.86
CA PRO A 172 4.78 -8.62 0.41
C PRO A 172 5.08 -9.96 -0.29
N LEU A 173 5.99 -10.75 0.27
CA LEU A 173 6.30 -12.08 -0.26
C LEU A 173 5.16 -13.07 -0.02
N ASP A 174 4.56 -13.06 1.16
CA ASP A 174 3.44 -13.94 1.50
C ASP A 174 2.18 -13.61 0.68
N ILE A 175 1.96 -12.31 0.37
CA ILE A 175 0.86 -11.88 -0.50
C ILE A 175 1.04 -12.51 -1.89
N ILE A 176 2.24 -12.43 -2.46
CA ILE A 176 2.53 -12.97 -3.79
C ILE A 176 2.48 -14.50 -3.80
N ALA A 177 3.03 -15.16 -2.78
CA ALA A 177 3.02 -16.62 -2.67
C ALA A 177 1.62 -17.21 -2.47
N GLY A 178 0.67 -16.44 -1.95
CA GLY A 178 -0.70 -16.89 -1.71
C GLY A 178 -1.59 -16.98 -2.95
N ILE A 179 -1.05 -16.71 -4.15
CA ILE A 179 -1.76 -16.89 -5.44
C ILE A 179 -1.62 -18.33 -5.96
N THR A 180 -0.64 -19.07 -5.44
CA THR A 180 -0.44 -20.48 -5.79
C THR A 180 -1.34 -21.37 -4.96
#